data_1e9d828567bd59bf058af3cc5e8e0ecd
#
_entry.id   1e9d828567bd59bf058af3cc5e8e0ecd
#
_cell.length_a   1.000
_cell.length_b   1.000
_cell.length_c   1.000
_cell.angle_alpha   90.00
_cell.angle_beta   90.00
_cell.angle_gamma   90.00
#
_symmetry.space_group_name_H-M   'P 1'
#
loop_
_entity.id
_entity.type
_entity.pdbx_description
1 polymer ?
#
loop_
_entity_poly.entity_id
_entity_poly.type
_entity_poly.pdbx_seq_one_letter_code
_entity_poly.pdbx_strand_id
1 'polypeptide(L)'
;MVDVAQRREAIEPREILQEGNAGLRITWADGRVCHYKAAALRRVCPCAQCVNEWTGQRTLKPEVVSDDLEISDLSIVGRYALNFRWSDGHETGIYSFQYLRDICEQ
;
A
#
# COMPACT_ATOMS: atom_id res chain seq x y z
N MET A 1 21.17 13.58 13.44
CA MET A 1 20.07 12.69 13.88
C MET A 1 18.73 13.32 13.52
N VAL A 2 17.86 12.56 12.90
CA VAL A 2 16.56 13.06 12.46
C VAL A 2 15.61 13.09 13.64
N ASP A 3 14.92 14.23 13.83
CA ASP A 3 13.89 14.39 14.84
C ASP A 3 12.71 13.46 14.54
N VAL A 4 12.05 12.94 15.59
CA VAL A 4 10.88 12.09 15.47
C VAL A 4 9.77 12.81 14.72
N ALA A 5 9.58 14.11 14.93
CA ALA A 5 8.59 14.90 14.22
C ALA A 5 8.87 14.95 12.72
N GLN A 6 10.13 15.06 12.31
CA GLN A 6 10.51 15.04 10.90
C GLN A 6 10.26 13.69 10.26
N ARG A 7 10.47 12.60 11.00
CA ARG A 7 10.19 11.26 10.51
C ARG A 7 8.70 11.06 10.29
N ARG A 8 7.85 11.60 11.16
CA ARG A 8 6.40 11.55 10.99
C ARG A 8 5.98 12.30 9.73
N GLU A 9 6.57 13.46 9.49
CA GLU A 9 6.27 14.25 8.30
C GLU A 9 6.64 13.49 7.03
N ALA A 10 7.78 12.78 7.05
CA ALA A 10 8.26 12.04 5.89
C ALA A 10 7.31 10.89 5.49
N ILE A 11 6.62 10.28 6.45
CA ILE A 11 5.71 9.17 6.18
C ILE A 11 4.23 9.59 6.19
N GLU A 12 3.97 10.88 6.25
CA GLU A 12 2.62 11.41 6.17
C GLU A 12 2.30 11.76 4.72
N PRO A 13 1.19 11.25 4.15
CA PRO A 13 0.85 11.59 2.77
C PRO A 13 0.27 13.00 2.70
N ARG A 14 0.76 13.79 1.77
CA ARG A 14 0.23 15.11 1.47
C ARG A 14 -0.93 15.02 0.49
N GLU A 15 -0.84 14.08 -0.45
CA GLU A 15 -1.84 13.87 -1.47
C GLU A 15 -1.91 12.41 -1.85
N ILE A 16 -3.11 11.89 -1.98
CA ILE A 16 -3.35 10.51 -2.42
C ILE A 16 -4.30 10.58 -3.60
N LEU A 17 -3.82 10.16 -4.78
CA LEU A 17 -4.62 10.17 -6.00
C LEU A 17 -4.65 8.79 -6.61
N GLN A 18 -5.85 8.33 -6.93
CA GLN A 18 -6.01 7.08 -7.66
C GLN A 18 -5.82 7.36 -9.14
N GLU A 19 -4.89 6.66 -9.77
CA GLU A 19 -4.58 6.81 -11.19
C GLU A 19 -5.38 5.79 -11.98
N GLY A 20 -6.62 6.14 -12.35
CA GLY A 20 -7.57 5.19 -12.88
C GLY A 20 -7.88 4.15 -11.82
N ASN A 21 -8.26 2.94 -12.23
CA ASN A 21 -8.52 1.85 -11.30
C ASN A 21 -7.30 0.94 -11.11
N ALA A 22 -6.27 1.11 -11.91
CA ALA A 22 -5.11 0.21 -11.92
C ALA A 22 -3.91 0.73 -11.14
N GLY A 23 -3.97 1.95 -10.61
CA GLY A 23 -2.83 2.55 -9.94
C GLY A 23 -3.17 3.57 -8.88
N LEU A 24 -2.15 3.97 -8.14
CA LEU A 24 -2.24 4.92 -7.06
C LEU A 24 -0.98 5.76 -7.06
N ARG A 25 -1.13 7.05 -6.79
CA ARG A 25 0.00 7.95 -6.60
C ARG A 25 -0.11 8.60 -5.23
N ILE A 26 0.97 8.53 -4.46
CA ILE A 26 1.04 9.22 -3.17
C ILE A 26 2.17 10.24 -3.21
N THR A 27 1.86 11.48 -2.88
CA THR A 27 2.84 12.52 -2.67
C THR A 27 3.02 12.67 -1.17
N TRP A 28 4.22 12.40 -0.68
CA TRP A 28 4.54 12.43 0.74
C TRP A 28 4.90 13.84 1.19
N ALA A 29 4.83 14.08 2.50
CA ALA A 29 5.08 15.40 3.07
C ALA A 29 6.49 15.91 2.81
N ASP A 30 7.47 15.01 2.61
CA ASP A 30 8.84 15.38 2.25
C ASP A 30 9.03 15.69 0.77
N GLY A 31 7.96 15.64 -0.02
CA GLY A 31 7.98 15.93 -1.46
C GLY A 31 8.20 14.70 -2.34
N ARG A 32 8.44 13.55 -1.77
CA ARG A 32 8.64 12.33 -2.54
C ARG A 32 7.31 11.86 -3.15
N VAL A 33 7.36 11.48 -4.42
CA VAL A 33 6.18 10.97 -5.14
C VAL A 33 6.39 9.49 -5.43
N CYS A 34 5.43 8.67 -5.03
CA CYS A 34 5.48 7.23 -5.22
C CYS A 34 4.30 6.78 -6.06
N HIS A 35 4.57 5.96 -7.06
CA HIS A 35 3.54 5.37 -7.92
C HIS A 35 3.43 3.89 -7.61
N TYR A 36 2.21 3.41 -7.48
CA TYR A 36 1.93 2.00 -7.14
C TYR A 36 0.94 1.44 -8.15
N LYS A 37 1.25 0.26 -8.69
CA LYS A 37 0.29 -0.48 -9.51
C LYS A 37 -0.57 -1.34 -8.60
N ALA A 38 -1.86 -1.46 -8.92
CA ALA A 38 -2.79 -2.26 -8.14
C ALA A 38 -2.29 -3.70 -7.96
N ALA A 39 -1.88 -4.34 -9.06
CA ALA A 39 -1.38 -5.72 -9.00
C ALA A 39 -0.14 -5.83 -8.12
N ALA A 40 0.79 -4.86 -8.20
CA ALA A 40 2.00 -4.87 -7.38
C ALA A 40 1.67 -4.73 -5.89
N LEU A 41 0.74 -3.83 -5.54
CA LEU A 41 0.29 -3.68 -4.16
C LEU A 41 -0.36 -4.95 -3.63
N ARG A 42 -1.21 -5.58 -4.44
CA ARG A 42 -1.90 -6.80 -4.04
C ARG A 42 -0.92 -7.94 -3.79
N ARG A 43 0.14 -8.04 -4.60
CA ARG A 43 1.16 -9.08 -4.46
C ARG A 43 1.96 -8.94 -3.16
N VAL A 44 2.00 -7.76 -2.58
CA VAL A 44 2.70 -7.50 -1.31
C VAL A 44 1.73 -7.21 -0.17
N CYS A 45 0.48 -7.67 -0.28
CA CYS A 45 -0.55 -7.48 0.74
C CYS A 45 -0.04 -8.00 2.10
N PRO A 46 -0.10 -7.17 3.16
CA PRO A 46 0.44 -7.54 4.47
C PRO A 46 -0.53 -8.28 5.39
N CYS A 47 -1.75 -8.60 4.92
CA CYS A 47 -2.75 -9.22 5.79
C CYS A 47 -2.38 -10.66 6.14
N ALA A 48 -3.00 -11.20 7.20
CA ALA A 48 -2.71 -12.55 7.71
C ALA A 48 -3.02 -13.65 6.71
N GLN A 49 -3.92 -13.39 5.75
CA GLN A 49 -4.24 -14.36 4.69
C GLN A 49 -3.13 -14.49 3.66
N CYS A 50 -2.30 -13.46 3.52
CA CYS A 50 -1.25 -13.40 2.50
C CYS A 50 0.14 -13.59 3.06
N VAL A 51 0.32 -13.46 4.38
CA VAL A 51 1.59 -13.60 5.07
C VAL A 51 1.41 -14.47 6.30
N ASN A 52 2.29 -15.45 6.47
CA ASN A 52 2.26 -16.29 7.66
C ASN A 52 2.77 -15.47 8.85
N GLU A 53 1.92 -15.27 9.86
CA GLU A 53 2.24 -14.47 11.05
C GLU A 53 3.39 -15.03 11.88
N TRP A 54 3.56 -16.34 11.85
CA TRP A 54 4.57 -17.02 12.68
C TRP A 54 5.96 -17.00 12.06
N THR A 55 6.03 -17.15 10.74
CA THR A 55 7.31 -17.25 10.05
C THR A 55 7.65 -15.98 9.25
N GLY A 56 6.68 -15.11 9.02
CA GLY A 56 6.83 -13.96 8.16
C GLY A 56 6.88 -14.28 6.67
N GLN A 57 6.77 -15.55 6.32
CA GLN A 57 6.78 -15.95 4.92
C GLN A 57 5.47 -15.59 4.23
N ARG A 58 5.59 -15.15 2.99
CA ARG A 58 4.41 -14.83 2.19
C ARG A 58 3.77 -16.11 1.68
N THR A 59 2.48 -16.28 1.99
CA THR A 59 1.71 -17.43 1.52
C THR A 59 1.03 -17.16 0.19
N LEU A 60 0.82 -15.89 -0.15
CA LEU A 60 0.27 -15.51 -1.45
C LEU A 60 1.31 -15.70 -2.53
N LYS A 61 0.95 -16.44 -3.57
CA LYS A 61 1.82 -16.60 -4.74
C LYS A 61 1.61 -15.43 -5.70
N PRO A 62 2.67 -14.73 -6.11
CA PRO A 62 2.50 -13.56 -6.99
C PRO A 62 1.79 -13.87 -8.30
N GLU A 63 1.98 -15.05 -8.84
CA GLU A 63 1.41 -15.45 -10.12
C GLU A 63 -0.12 -15.64 -10.10
N VAL A 64 -0.75 -15.74 -8.92
CA VAL A 64 -2.20 -15.83 -8.84
C VAL A 64 -2.87 -14.46 -8.92
N VAL A 65 -2.10 -13.39 -8.82
CA VAL A 65 -2.60 -12.03 -8.93
C VAL A 65 -2.49 -11.58 -10.38
N SER A 66 -3.65 -11.27 -10.99
CA SER A 66 -3.68 -10.80 -12.38
C SER A 66 -3.03 -9.42 -12.51
N ASP A 67 -2.27 -9.20 -13.59
CA ASP A 67 -1.74 -7.89 -13.91
C ASP A 67 -2.84 -6.87 -14.21
N ASP A 68 -4.05 -7.34 -14.52
CA ASP A 68 -5.21 -6.50 -14.82
C ASP A 68 -6.01 -6.16 -13.56
N LEU A 69 -5.53 -6.55 -12.38
CA LEU A 69 -6.21 -6.26 -11.12
C LEU A 69 -6.47 -4.77 -10.97
N GLU A 70 -7.65 -4.44 -10.47
CA GLU A 70 -8.05 -3.07 -10.24
C GLU A 70 -8.35 -2.80 -8.78
N ILE A 71 -8.27 -1.52 -8.38
CA ILE A 71 -8.70 -1.06 -7.06
C ILE A 71 -10.19 -0.75 -7.17
N SER A 72 -11.02 -1.54 -6.50
CA SER A 72 -12.47 -1.33 -6.50
C SER A 72 -12.89 -0.22 -5.55
N ASP A 73 -12.19 -0.10 -4.43
CA ASP A 73 -12.46 0.95 -3.45
C ASP A 73 -11.23 1.21 -2.60
N LEU A 74 -11.16 2.41 -2.03
CA LEU A 74 -10.03 2.86 -1.24
C LEU A 74 -10.55 3.72 -0.10
N SER A 75 -10.16 3.41 1.13
CA SER A 75 -10.56 4.21 2.29
C SER A 75 -9.37 4.45 3.20
N ILE A 76 -9.42 5.56 3.94
CA ILE A 76 -8.38 5.93 4.90
C ILE A 76 -8.74 5.34 6.26
N VAL A 77 -7.78 4.65 6.88
CA VAL A 77 -7.93 4.06 8.20
C VAL A 77 -7.17 4.94 9.20
N GLY A 78 -7.92 5.70 9.99
CA GLY A 78 -7.31 6.62 10.96
C GLY A 78 -6.35 7.59 10.27
N ARG A 79 -5.16 7.77 10.86
CA ARG A 79 -4.12 8.64 10.31
C ARG A 79 -2.88 7.84 9.91
N TYR A 80 -3.00 6.52 9.79
CA TYR A 80 -1.81 5.69 9.65
C TYR A 80 -1.86 4.70 8.49
N ALA A 81 -3.01 4.52 7.83
CA ALA A 81 -3.14 3.44 6.85
C ALA A 81 -4.21 3.70 5.80
N LEU A 82 -4.12 2.91 4.73
CA LEU A 82 -5.15 2.82 3.70
C LEU A 82 -5.67 1.39 3.67
N ASN A 83 -6.98 1.25 3.48
CA ASN A 83 -7.61 -0.04 3.24
C ASN A 83 -8.03 -0.10 1.78
N PHE A 84 -7.61 -1.15 1.10
CA PHE A 84 -7.94 -1.37 -0.30
C PHE A 84 -8.95 -2.49 -0.44
N ARG A 85 -9.89 -2.28 -1.35
CA ARG A 85 -10.77 -3.33 -1.81
C ARG A 85 -10.41 -3.59 -3.27
N TRP A 86 -10.09 -4.83 -3.58
CA TRP A 86 -9.55 -5.21 -4.89
C TRP A 86 -10.61 -5.89 -5.76
N SER A 87 -10.41 -5.84 -7.08
CA SER A 87 -11.34 -6.45 -8.03
C SER A 87 -11.41 -7.99 -7.93
N ASP A 88 -10.42 -8.61 -7.27
CA ASP A 88 -10.44 -10.06 -7.01
C ASP A 88 -11.29 -10.45 -5.79
N GLY A 89 -11.93 -9.48 -5.14
CA GLY A 89 -12.75 -9.69 -3.96
C GLY A 89 -12.02 -9.63 -2.63
N HIS A 90 -10.70 -9.51 -2.64
CA HIS A 90 -9.92 -9.38 -1.42
C HIS A 90 -10.10 -7.98 -0.82
N GLU A 91 -10.41 -7.89 0.46
CA GLU A 91 -10.71 -6.62 1.10
C GLU A 91 -10.09 -6.44 2.49
N THR A 92 -9.21 -7.34 2.89
CA THR A 92 -8.58 -7.29 4.22
C THR A 92 -7.20 -6.63 4.20
N GLY A 93 -6.81 -6.02 3.09
CA GLY A 93 -5.49 -5.42 2.96
C GLY A 93 -5.43 -4.02 3.53
N ILE A 94 -4.90 -3.88 4.75
CA ILE A 94 -4.63 -2.59 5.37
C ILE A 94 -3.13 -2.31 5.23
N TYR A 95 -2.80 -1.26 4.51
CA TYR A 95 -1.42 -0.87 4.24
C TYR A 95 -1.10 0.38 5.04
N SER A 96 -0.22 0.25 6.02
CA SER A 96 0.21 1.43 6.79
C SER A 96 0.97 2.39 5.87
N PHE A 97 0.96 3.67 6.19
CA PHE A 97 1.74 4.64 5.43
C PHE A 97 3.23 4.31 5.47
N GLN A 98 3.71 3.82 6.62
CA GLN A 98 5.10 3.37 6.74
C GLN A 98 5.39 2.23 5.75
N TYR A 99 4.50 1.24 5.67
CA TYR A 99 4.67 0.12 4.75
C TYR A 99 4.66 0.60 3.30
N LEU A 100 3.71 1.48 2.96
CA LEU A 100 3.63 2.03 1.60
C LEU A 100 4.89 2.81 1.24
N ARG A 101 5.44 3.56 2.20
CA ARG A 101 6.69 4.27 1.98
C ARG A 101 7.87 3.31 1.79
N ASP A 102 7.91 2.23 2.58
CA ASP A 102 8.98 1.24 2.52
C ASP A 102 9.01 0.50 1.19
N ILE A 103 7.84 0.23 0.61
CA ILE A 103 7.75 -0.48 -0.69
C ILE A 103 7.78 0.45 -1.88
N CYS A 104 7.90 1.75 -1.67
CA CYS A 104 7.98 2.72 -2.75
C CYS A 104 9.25 2.49 -3.56
N GLU A 105 9.09 2.21 -4.84
CA GLU A 105 10.21 2.06 -5.76
C GLU A 105 10.59 3.41 -6.35
N GLN A 106 11.86 3.61 -6.48
CA GLN A 106 12.42 4.84 -7.00
C GLN A 106 12.92 4.66 -8.39
#